data_e21cb1c9712fcf5638e590bca537ce21
#
_entry.id   e21cb1c9712fcf5638e590bca537ce21
#
_cell.length_a   1.000
_cell.length_b   1.000
_cell.length_c   1.000
_cell.angle_alpha   90.00
_cell.angle_beta   90.00
_cell.angle_gamma   90.00
#
_symmetry.space_group_name_H-M   'P 1'
#
loop_
_entity.id
_entity.type
_entity.pdbx_description
1 polymer ?
#
loop_
_entity_poly.entity_id
_entity_poly.type
_entity_poly.pdbx_seq_one_letter_code
_entity_poly.pdbx_strand_id
1 'polypeptide(L)'
;MLIVAAILFVIGLYGTLARRNALAVLMSLELMFNAVNLTLVAFAKYVAPVGLTEDLAENLSGVLTGQVFAVFIITVAAAEIALGLGIVFAMYRTNGSVDLTEASKMRN
;
A
#
# COMPACT_ATOMS: atom_id res chain seq x y z
N MET A 1 10.57 -9.22 -10.12
CA MET A 1 9.52 -8.77 -9.20
C MET A 1 10.01 -7.76 -8.17
N LEU A 2 11.09 -8.02 -7.44
CA LEU A 2 11.60 -7.11 -6.41
C LEU A 2 12.04 -5.76 -6.95
N ILE A 3 12.65 -5.72 -8.13
CA ILE A 3 13.05 -4.46 -8.79
C ILE A 3 11.81 -3.63 -9.13
N VAL A 4 10.78 -4.26 -9.66
CA VAL A 4 9.51 -3.59 -9.96
C VAL A 4 8.87 -3.05 -8.68
N ALA A 5 8.87 -3.84 -7.62
CA ALA A 5 8.37 -3.40 -6.31
C ALA A 5 9.15 -2.20 -5.78
N ALA A 6 10.47 -2.21 -5.88
CA ALA A 6 11.32 -1.09 -5.47
C ALA A 6 11.01 0.18 -6.26
N ILE A 7 10.85 0.07 -7.58
CA ILE A 7 10.51 1.21 -8.44
C ILE A 7 9.15 1.77 -8.07
N LEU A 8 8.14 0.91 -7.90
CA LEU A 8 6.79 1.35 -7.50
C LEU A 8 6.80 2.05 -6.15
N PHE A 9 7.56 1.52 -5.19
CA PHE A 9 7.68 2.12 -3.87
C PHE A 9 8.31 3.52 -3.95
N VAL A 10 9.39 3.67 -4.71
CA VAL A 10 10.06 4.97 -4.89
C VAL A 10 9.15 5.99 -5.58
N ILE A 11 8.42 5.57 -6.61
CA ILE A 11 7.45 6.44 -7.28
C ILE A 11 6.35 6.88 -6.31
N GLY A 12 5.82 5.94 -5.53
CA GLY A 12 4.82 6.23 -4.50
C GLY A 12 5.34 7.19 -3.43
N LEU A 13 6.54 6.95 -2.94
CA LEU A 13 7.19 7.82 -1.95
C LEU A 13 7.40 9.23 -2.50
N TYR A 14 7.90 9.34 -3.72
CA TYR A 14 8.07 10.65 -4.38
C TYR A 14 6.73 11.38 -4.50
N GLY A 15 5.69 10.70 -4.96
CA GLY A 15 4.36 11.29 -5.09
C GLY A 15 3.79 11.74 -3.75
N THR A 16 4.00 10.96 -2.69
CA THR A 16 3.53 11.29 -1.35
C THR A 16 4.20 12.57 -0.81
N LEU A 17 5.52 12.71 -1.03
CA LEU A 17 6.28 13.84 -0.51
C LEU A 17 6.17 15.08 -1.39
N ALA A 18 5.99 14.93 -2.72
CA ALA A 18 6.03 16.03 -3.66
C ALA A 18 4.67 16.68 -3.93
N ARG A 19 3.57 15.98 -3.67
CA ARG A 19 2.23 16.45 -4.01
C ARG A 19 1.54 17.09 -2.81
N ARG A 20 0.78 18.15 -3.08
CA ARG A 20 -0.05 18.85 -2.09
C ARG A 20 -1.51 18.43 -2.12
N ASN A 21 -1.95 17.84 -3.22
CA ASN A 21 -3.32 17.38 -3.40
C ASN A 21 -3.53 16.08 -2.62
N ALA A 22 -4.55 16.06 -1.76
CA ALA A 22 -4.86 14.89 -0.92
C ALA A 22 -5.16 13.64 -1.73
N LEU A 23 -5.86 13.76 -2.86
CA LEU A 23 -6.14 12.63 -3.74
C LEU A 23 -4.85 12.05 -4.34
N ALA A 24 -3.94 12.91 -4.79
CA ALA A 24 -2.65 12.48 -5.31
C ALA A 24 -1.81 11.77 -4.25
N VAL A 25 -1.81 12.26 -3.01
CA VAL A 25 -1.14 11.60 -1.88
C VAL A 25 -1.74 10.24 -1.59
N LEU A 26 -3.07 10.11 -1.58
CA LEU A 26 -3.74 8.82 -1.39
C LEU A 26 -3.37 7.82 -2.48
N MET A 27 -3.36 8.24 -3.75
CA MET A 27 -2.96 7.38 -4.86
C MET A 27 -1.50 6.94 -4.74
N SER A 28 -0.63 7.83 -4.27
CA SER A 28 0.78 7.54 -4.06
C SER A 28 1.00 6.54 -2.92
N LEU A 29 0.25 6.66 -1.84
CA LEU A 29 0.26 5.68 -0.74
C LEU A 29 -0.22 4.32 -1.22
N GLU A 30 -1.24 4.28 -2.08
CA GLU A 30 -1.71 3.03 -2.68
C GLU A 30 -0.64 2.34 -3.50
N LEU A 31 0.15 3.11 -4.27
CA LEU A 31 1.31 2.56 -4.98
C LEU A 31 2.33 1.95 -4.02
N MET A 32 2.59 2.58 -2.89
CA MET A 32 3.49 2.06 -1.87
C MET A 32 2.98 0.75 -1.27
N PHE A 33 1.69 0.66 -0.93
CA PHE A 33 1.08 -0.57 -0.44
C PHE A 33 1.14 -1.68 -1.48
N ASN A 34 0.88 -1.38 -2.74
CA ASN A 34 0.98 -2.34 -3.83
C ASN A 34 2.42 -2.86 -4.00
N ALA A 35 3.41 -2.00 -3.82
CA ALA A 35 4.82 -2.38 -3.84
C ALA A 35 5.14 -3.38 -2.71
N VAL A 36 4.63 -3.14 -1.50
CA VAL A 36 4.78 -4.05 -0.36
C VAL A 36 4.12 -5.39 -0.66
N ASN A 37 2.90 -5.38 -1.21
CA ASN A 37 2.19 -6.60 -1.59
C ASN A 37 2.97 -7.42 -2.62
N LEU A 38 3.50 -6.75 -3.64
CA LEU A 38 4.30 -7.41 -4.66
C LEU A 38 5.56 -8.04 -4.06
N THR A 39 6.18 -7.37 -3.09
CA THR A 39 7.34 -7.88 -2.35
C THR A 39 6.96 -9.14 -1.55
N LEU A 40 5.84 -9.13 -0.84
CA LEU A 40 5.36 -10.27 -0.07
C LEU A 40 5.07 -11.48 -0.96
N VAL A 41 4.40 -11.27 -2.08
CA VAL A 41 4.12 -12.34 -3.04
C VAL A 41 5.41 -12.88 -3.64
N ALA A 42 6.36 -12.01 -3.96
CA ALA A 42 7.66 -12.43 -4.45
C ALA A 42 8.42 -13.29 -3.43
N PHE A 43 8.45 -12.87 -2.16
CA PHE A 43 9.08 -13.66 -1.10
C PHE A 43 8.37 -14.99 -0.87
N ALA A 44 7.05 -15.00 -0.87
CA ALA A 44 6.27 -16.24 -0.75
C ALA A 44 6.61 -17.23 -1.86
N LYS A 45 6.84 -16.74 -3.08
CA LYS A 45 7.14 -17.57 -4.23
C LYS A 45 8.60 -18.06 -4.28
N TYR A 46 9.56 -17.17 -3.95
CA TYR A 46 10.98 -17.44 -4.20
C TYR A 46 11.77 -17.87 -2.96
N VAL A 47 11.30 -17.52 -1.78
CA VAL A 47 11.97 -17.85 -0.51
C VAL A 47 11.32 -19.06 0.15
N ALA A 48 10.09 -19.39 -0.17
CA ALA A 48 9.46 -20.64 0.21
C ALA A 48 10.19 -21.78 -0.49
N PRO A 49 10.54 -22.82 0.20
CA PRO A 49 11.87 -23.38 0.30
C PRO A 49 12.35 -24.20 -0.88
N VAL A 50 13.64 -24.17 -1.04
CA VAL A 50 14.45 -25.05 -1.87
C VAL A 50 14.57 -26.47 -1.26
N GLY A 51 13.77 -26.80 -0.29
CA GLY A 51 13.75 -28.15 0.31
C GLY A 51 12.70 -29.03 -0.35
N LEU A 52 13.05 -29.61 -1.49
CA LEU A 52 12.13 -30.39 -2.32
C LEU A 52 11.78 -31.79 -1.80
N THR A 53 12.14 -32.16 -0.58
CA THR A 53 12.13 -33.59 -0.27
C THR A 53 11.45 -34.06 1.00
N GLU A 54 11.11 -33.22 1.96
CA GLU A 54 10.61 -33.82 3.20
C GLU A 54 9.26 -33.33 3.73
N ASP A 55 8.80 -32.10 3.39
CA ASP A 55 7.47 -31.70 3.83
C ASP A 55 6.80 -30.73 2.86
N LEU A 56 6.10 -31.26 1.88
CA LEU A 56 5.21 -30.53 0.99
C LEU A 56 4.20 -29.67 1.76
N ALA A 57 3.75 -30.15 2.91
CA ALA A 57 2.78 -29.44 3.74
C ALA A 57 3.39 -28.20 4.38
N GLU A 58 4.63 -28.27 4.89
CA GLU A 58 5.32 -27.12 5.50
C GLU A 58 5.68 -26.07 4.44
N ASN A 59 6.15 -26.51 3.29
CA ASN A 59 6.47 -25.68 2.16
C ASN A 59 5.21 -24.95 1.64
N LEU A 60 4.12 -25.66 1.51
CA LEU A 60 2.85 -25.11 1.07
C LEU A 60 2.30 -24.10 2.07
N SER A 61 2.42 -24.39 3.38
CA SER A 61 1.96 -23.47 4.42
C SER A 61 2.73 -22.15 4.40
N GLY A 62 4.04 -22.18 4.13
CA GLY A 62 4.85 -20.96 4.00
C GLY A 62 4.41 -20.07 2.84
N VAL A 63 4.16 -20.67 1.67
CA VAL A 63 3.65 -19.95 0.49
C VAL A 63 2.27 -19.38 0.76
N LEU A 64 1.37 -20.17 1.33
CA LEU A 64 0.01 -19.74 1.64
C LEU A 64 -0.01 -18.63 2.69
N THR A 65 0.88 -18.68 3.68
CA THR A 65 1.00 -17.62 4.69
C THR A 65 1.34 -16.29 4.04
N GLY A 66 2.32 -16.23 3.14
CA GLY A 66 2.67 -15.02 2.41
C GLY A 66 1.52 -14.46 1.59
N GLN A 67 0.75 -15.33 0.93
CA GLN A 67 -0.43 -14.94 0.15
C GLN A 67 -1.56 -14.44 1.05
N VAL A 68 -1.79 -15.06 2.20
CA VAL A 68 -2.78 -14.61 3.19
C VAL A 68 -2.41 -13.22 3.72
N PHE A 69 -1.16 -12.97 4.04
CA PHE A 69 -0.70 -11.64 4.43
C PHE A 69 -0.92 -10.61 3.33
N ALA A 70 -0.63 -10.96 2.07
CA ALA A 70 -0.87 -10.06 0.95
C ALA A 70 -2.35 -9.68 0.82
N VAL A 71 -3.26 -10.65 0.93
CA VAL A 71 -4.71 -10.40 0.91
C VAL A 71 -5.13 -9.52 2.08
N PHE A 72 -4.59 -9.77 3.27
CA PHE A 72 -4.85 -8.95 4.46
C PHE A 72 -4.42 -7.49 4.23
N ILE A 73 -3.22 -7.26 3.70
CA ILE A 73 -2.71 -5.92 3.41
C ILE A 73 -3.56 -5.23 2.34
N ILE A 74 -4.00 -5.94 1.30
CA ILE A 74 -4.90 -5.38 0.28
C ILE A 74 -6.22 -4.92 0.94
N THR A 75 -6.77 -5.71 1.84
CA THR A 75 -8.00 -5.38 2.55
C THR A 75 -7.81 -4.15 3.43
N VAL A 76 -6.73 -4.08 4.20
CA VAL A 76 -6.41 -2.93 5.06
C VAL A 76 -6.15 -1.69 4.20
N ALA A 77 -5.42 -1.80 3.11
CA ALA A 77 -5.17 -0.69 2.19
C ALA A 77 -6.48 -0.15 1.60
N ALA A 78 -7.40 -1.02 1.21
CA ALA A 78 -8.72 -0.61 0.72
C ALA A 78 -9.52 0.14 1.79
N ALA A 79 -9.48 -0.33 3.04
CA ALA A 79 -10.14 0.34 4.16
C ALA A 79 -9.53 1.71 4.45
N GLU A 80 -8.21 1.83 4.39
CA GLU A 80 -7.50 3.10 4.58
C GLU A 80 -7.81 4.11 3.48
N ILE A 81 -7.92 3.66 2.23
CA ILE A 81 -8.32 4.52 1.11
C ILE A 81 -9.76 4.99 1.28
N ALA A 82 -10.67 4.12 1.71
CA ALA A 82 -12.05 4.50 2.00
C ALA A 82 -12.12 5.58 3.09
N LEU A 83 -11.36 5.41 4.17
CA LEU A 83 -11.25 6.40 5.23
C LEU A 83 -10.64 7.71 4.71
N GLY A 84 -9.57 7.62 3.93
CA GLY A 84 -8.91 8.77 3.32
C GLY A 84 -9.83 9.56 2.40
N LEU A 85 -10.64 8.88 1.59
CA LEU A 85 -11.65 9.52 0.76
C LEU A 85 -12.71 10.24 1.60
N GLY A 86 -13.13 9.66 2.71
CA GLY A 86 -14.03 10.31 3.66
C GLY A 86 -13.45 11.61 4.21
N ILE A 87 -12.17 11.60 4.57
CA ILE A 87 -11.45 12.81 5.03
C ILE A 87 -11.38 13.85 3.91
N VAL A 88 -11.06 13.43 2.67
CA VAL A 88 -11.01 14.33 1.52
C VAL A 88 -12.36 14.98 1.26
N PHE A 89 -13.45 14.24 1.33
CA PHE A 89 -14.79 14.79 1.20
C PHE A 89 -15.09 15.80 2.30
N ALA A 90 -14.75 15.51 3.54
CA ALA A 90 -14.92 16.43 4.66
C ALA A 90 -14.13 17.73 4.46
N MET A 91 -12.88 17.63 4.02
CA MET A 91 -12.04 18.79 3.71
C MET A 91 -12.64 19.63 2.59
N TYR A 92 -13.08 18.99 1.54
CA TYR A 92 -13.68 19.69 0.39
C TYR A 92 -14.96 20.43 0.78
N ARG A 93 -15.81 19.80 1.58
CA ARG A 93 -17.05 20.42 2.06
C ARG A 93 -16.79 21.61 2.98
N THR A 94 -15.73 21.56 3.75
CA THR A 94 -15.38 22.62 4.73
C THR A 94 -14.60 23.76 4.07
N ASN A 95 -13.61 23.45 3.23
CA ASN A 95 -12.67 24.42 2.67
C ASN A 95 -12.87 24.71 1.18
N GLY A 96 -13.68 23.91 0.48
CA GLY A 96 -13.83 23.98 -0.98
C GLY A 96 -12.58 23.55 -1.77
N SER A 97 -11.59 22.94 -1.11
CA SER A 97 -10.33 22.52 -1.70
C SER A 97 -9.83 21.22 -1.09
N VAL A 98 -9.06 20.47 -1.86
CA VAL A 98 -8.37 19.24 -1.43
C VAL A 98 -6.88 19.46 -1.21
N ASP A 99 -6.42 20.70 -1.18
CA ASP A 99 -5.03 21.05 -0.93
C ASP A 99 -4.69 20.86 0.55
N LEU A 100 -3.70 20.02 0.83
CA LEU A 100 -3.27 19.70 2.19
C LEU A 100 -2.68 20.90 2.92
N THR A 101 -2.09 21.85 2.19
CA THR A 101 -1.55 23.06 2.81
C THR A 101 -2.64 23.96 3.37
N GLU A 102 -3.85 23.91 2.79
CA GLU A 102 -5.02 24.65 3.29
C GLU A 102 -5.67 24.00 4.50
N ALA A 103 -5.43 22.69 4.72
CA ALA A 103 -5.95 21.99 5.88
C ALA A 103 -5.43 22.58 7.20
N SER A 104 -4.28 23.24 7.21
CA SER A 104 -3.74 23.92 8.39
C SER A 104 -4.62 25.09 8.86
N LYS A 105 -5.43 25.67 7.99
CA LYS A 105 -6.39 26.73 8.33
C LYS A 105 -7.55 26.25 9.18
N MET A 106 -7.80 24.94 9.23
CA MET A 106 -8.84 24.35 10.09
C MET A 106 -8.46 24.38 11.57
N ARG A 107 -7.22 24.71 11.90
CA ARG A 107 -6.69 24.71 13.28
C ARG A 107 -7.18 25.88 14.12
N ASN A 108 -7.73 26.89 13.49
CA ASN A 108 -8.27 28.07 14.14
C ASN A 108 -9.65 28.39 13.61
#